data_492dd78deb18456c6eeeffb52b9c0554
#
_entry.id   492dd78deb18456c6eeeffb52b9c0554
#
_cell.length_a   1.000
_cell.length_b   1.000
_cell.length_c   1.000
_cell.angle_alpha   90.00
_cell.angle_beta   90.00
_cell.angle_gamma   90.00
#
_symmetry.space_group_name_H-M   'P 1'
#
loop_
_entity.id
_entity.type
_entity.pdbx_description
1 polymer ?
#
loop_
_entity_poly.entity_id
_entity_poly.type
_entity_poly.pdbx_seq_one_letter_code
_entity_poly.pdbx_strand_id
1 'polypeptide(L)'
;GEVYYLNFKPEADDQWQELAKLYTEETGVPVTVVTAASNTYEQNLTSDMAKDNPPTLFHVNGQNGLLNWKDYCYDLTGSAVLGELTNDAYALKDGDATLAIAMAVESYGLIVNKTLLAEAGYTVEEIQSFEDLKAVAEDITARKDELGFSAFSSAGMDGSSNWRYQTHLANLPIYFEYEDKGITSTDAIEGTYLDNYKAIFDLYINNSTCEPAVLASKTGDDSRNEFLAGEAVFFQNGSWEYSNLVGEGKFTDDDL
;
A
#
# COMPACT_ATOMS: atom_id res chain seq x y z
N GLY A 1 5.25 -33.66 -7.60
CA GLY A 1 4.76 -32.33 -7.93
C GLY A 1 5.81 -31.28 -7.67
N GLU A 2 5.59 -30.11 -8.14
CA GLU A 2 6.43 -28.93 -7.93
C GLU A 2 5.53 -27.74 -7.60
N VAL A 3 6.08 -26.70 -6.97
CA VAL A 3 5.41 -25.45 -6.69
C VAL A 3 6.06 -24.36 -7.53
N TYR A 4 5.25 -23.67 -8.32
CA TYR A 4 5.61 -22.41 -8.94
C TYR A 4 4.82 -21.28 -8.25
N TYR A 5 5.53 -20.42 -7.52
CA TYR A 5 4.98 -19.28 -6.82
C TYR A 5 5.30 -17.98 -7.55
N LEU A 6 4.26 -17.30 -8.04
CA LEU A 6 4.38 -15.94 -8.56
C LEU A 6 4.18 -14.94 -7.41
N ASN A 7 5.28 -14.37 -6.95
CA ASN A 7 5.31 -13.45 -5.82
C ASN A 7 4.94 -12.02 -6.22
N PHE A 8 3.99 -11.44 -5.48
CA PHE A 8 3.52 -10.06 -5.65
C PHE A 8 4.37 -9.03 -4.91
N LYS A 9 5.18 -9.46 -3.93
CA LYS A 9 5.88 -8.62 -2.96
C LYS A 9 7.38 -8.58 -3.23
N PRO A 10 7.88 -7.63 -4.07
CA PRO A 10 9.32 -7.53 -4.34
C PRO A 10 10.15 -7.25 -3.08
N GLU A 11 9.59 -6.55 -2.10
CA GLU A 11 10.22 -6.28 -0.80
C GLU A 11 10.51 -7.52 0.04
N ALA A 12 9.87 -8.66 -0.27
CA ALA A 12 10.02 -9.93 0.44
C ALA A 12 10.68 -11.02 -0.44
N ASP A 13 11.31 -10.65 -1.57
CA ASP A 13 11.86 -11.64 -2.51
C ASP A 13 12.92 -12.54 -1.85
N ASP A 14 13.91 -11.94 -1.19
CA ASP A 14 15.00 -12.70 -0.56
C ASP A 14 14.48 -13.73 0.45
N GLN A 15 13.49 -13.34 1.27
CA GLN A 15 12.87 -14.22 2.26
C GLN A 15 12.11 -15.37 1.60
N TRP A 16 11.42 -15.11 0.49
CA TRP A 16 10.72 -16.14 -0.26
C TRP A 16 11.66 -17.11 -0.97
N GLN A 17 12.79 -16.61 -1.51
CA GLN A 17 13.82 -17.45 -2.11
C GLN A 17 14.44 -18.40 -1.05
N GLU A 18 14.74 -17.88 0.13
CA GLU A 18 15.28 -18.70 1.24
C GLU A 18 14.26 -19.73 1.73
N LEU A 19 13.00 -19.32 1.94
CA LEU A 19 11.93 -20.23 2.36
C LEU A 19 11.70 -21.35 1.33
N ALA A 20 11.71 -21.04 0.05
CA ALA A 20 11.57 -22.00 -1.03
C ALA A 20 12.69 -23.06 -1.01
N LYS A 21 13.93 -22.62 -0.75
CA LYS A 21 15.08 -23.49 -0.62
C LYS A 21 14.94 -24.40 0.60
N LEU A 22 14.63 -23.86 1.77
CA LEU A 22 14.44 -24.63 3.00
C LEU A 22 13.32 -25.67 2.85
N TYR A 23 12.18 -25.28 2.30
CA TYR A 23 11.07 -26.21 2.07
C TYR A 23 11.44 -27.33 1.09
N THR A 24 12.17 -27.01 0.02
CA THR A 24 12.64 -27.99 -0.93
C THR A 24 13.62 -28.98 -0.27
N GLU A 25 14.56 -28.51 0.56
CA GLU A 25 15.51 -29.34 1.30
C GLU A 25 14.81 -30.26 2.31
N GLU A 26 13.79 -29.76 3.00
CA GLU A 26 13.06 -30.51 4.02
C GLU A 26 12.11 -31.57 3.43
N THR A 27 11.41 -31.23 2.35
CA THR A 27 10.30 -32.02 1.82
C THR A 27 10.64 -32.81 0.56
N GLY A 28 11.69 -32.40 -0.15
CA GLY A 28 12.02 -32.89 -1.50
C GLY A 28 11.09 -32.34 -2.60
N VAL A 29 10.18 -31.42 -2.28
CA VAL A 29 9.29 -30.78 -3.27
C VAL A 29 9.97 -29.53 -3.82
N PRO A 30 10.28 -29.47 -5.14
CA PRO A 30 10.86 -28.28 -5.75
C PRO A 30 9.91 -27.08 -5.64
N VAL A 31 10.46 -25.95 -5.23
CA VAL A 31 9.73 -24.66 -5.20
C VAL A 31 10.50 -23.64 -6.01
N THR A 32 9.84 -23.05 -6.99
CA THR A 32 10.35 -21.92 -7.78
C THR A 32 9.58 -20.68 -7.43
N VAL A 33 10.27 -19.63 -7.00
CA VAL A 33 9.68 -18.31 -6.75
C VAL A 33 10.09 -17.37 -7.87
N VAL A 34 9.11 -16.74 -8.51
CA VAL A 34 9.32 -15.67 -9.48
C VAL A 34 8.65 -14.42 -8.94
N THR A 35 9.42 -13.38 -8.71
CA THR A 35 8.91 -12.13 -8.16
C THR A 35 8.63 -11.13 -9.27
N ALA A 36 7.41 -10.63 -9.32
CA ALA A 36 7.02 -9.57 -10.24
C ALA A 36 7.63 -8.23 -9.82
N ALA A 37 8.11 -7.46 -10.80
CA ALA A 37 8.51 -6.09 -10.53
C ALA A 37 7.31 -5.24 -10.10
N SER A 38 7.57 -4.19 -9.35
CA SER A 38 6.53 -3.26 -8.89
C SER A 38 5.61 -2.83 -10.02
N ASN A 39 4.30 -2.84 -9.77
CA ASN A 39 3.23 -2.47 -10.69
C ASN A 39 3.08 -3.37 -11.95
N THR A 40 3.75 -4.53 -12.02
CA THR A 40 3.66 -5.43 -13.19
C THR A 40 2.95 -6.75 -12.89
N TYR A 41 2.54 -7.00 -11.65
CA TYR A 41 2.05 -8.30 -11.21
C TYR A 41 0.88 -8.84 -12.03
N GLU A 42 -0.20 -8.07 -12.20
CA GLU A 42 -1.39 -8.50 -12.93
C GLU A 42 -1.09 -8.83 -14.40
N GLN A 43 -0.20 -8.07 -15.03
CA GLN A 43 0.25 -8.34 -16.39
C GLN A 43 1.06 -9.65 -16.45
N ASN A 44 1.95 -9.87 -15.49
CA ASN A 44 2.74 -11.09 -15.40
C ASN A 44 1.84 -12.30 -15.13
N LEU A 45 0.91 -12.19 -14.18
CA LEU A 45 -0.04 -13.26 -13.87
C LEU A 45 -0.88 -13.64 -15.09
N THR A 46 -1.42 -12.65 -15.81
CA THR A 46 -2.18 -12.88 -17.04
C THR A 46 -1.35 -13.63 -18.08
N SER A 47 -0.10 -13.22 -18.28
CA SER A 47 0.81 -13.86 -19.22
C SER A 47 1.16 -15.29 -18.79
N ASP A 48 1.40 -15.50 -17.49
CA ASP A 48 1.86 -16.77 -16.96
C ASP A 48 0.75 -17.81 -16.88
N MET A 49 -0.48 -17.40 -16.58
CA MET A 49 -1.65 -18.28 -16.61
C MET A 49 -1.98 -18.83 -18.00
N ALA A 50 -1.49 -18.18 -19.06
CA ALA A 50 -1.65 -18.65 -20.44
C ALA A 50 -0.57 -19.63 -20.90
N LYS A 51 0.45 -19.93 -20.06
CA LYS A 51 1.54 -20.86 -20.37
C LYS A 51 1.16 -22.29 -20.09
N ASP A 52 1.94 -23.26 -20.62
CA ASP A 52 1.78 -24.69 -20.36
C ASP A 52 2.05 -25.04 -18.89
N ASN A 53 2.83 -24.21 -18.18
CA ASN A 53 3.21 -24.37 -16.77
C ASN A 53 2.84 -23.08 -16.00
N PRO A 54 1.57 -22.87 -15.69
CA PRO A 54 1.12 -21.68 -14.95
C PRO A 54 1.54 -21.72 -13.47
N PRO A 55 1.53 -20.58 -12.77
CA PRO A 55 1.73 -20.56 -11.33
C PRO A 55 0.74 -21.47 -10.61
N THR A 56 1.25 -22.29 -9.69
CA THR A 56 0.45 -23.13 -8.80
C THR A 56 0.09 -22.43 -7.50
N LEU A 57 0.81 -21.34 -7.20
CA LEU A 57 0.55 -20.44 -6.08
C LEU A 57 0.69 -19.00 -6.58
N PHE A 58 -0.33 -18.19 -6.36
CA PHE A 58 -0.38 -16.81 -6.84
C PHE A 58 -1.23 -15.94 -5.92
N HIS A 59 -1.04 -14.63 -6.00
CA HIS A 59 -1.80 -13.65 -5.21
C HIS A 59 -3.06 -13.20 -5.92
N VAL A 60 -4.10 -13.02 -5.11
CA VAL A 60 -5.35 -12.37 -5.49
C VAL A 60 -5.43 -11.05 -4.70
N ASN A 61 -5.44 -9.93 -5.40
CA ASN A 61 -5.41 -8.61 -4.75
C ASN A 61 -6.82 -8.19 -4.29
N GLY A 62 -7.20 -8.67 -3.11
CA GLY A 62 -8.48 -8.39 -2.49
C GLY A 62 -9.68 -8.91 -3.29
N GLN A 63 -10.86 -8.39 -2.97
CA GLN A 63 -12.10 -8.84 -3.61
C GLN A 63 -12.15 -8.56 -5.12
N ASN A 64 -11.60 -7.43 -5.56
CA ASN A 64 -11.55 -7.10 -6.99
C ASN A 64 -10.64 -8.06 -7.77
N GLY A 65 -9.50 -8.44 -7.20
CA GLY A 65 -8.64 -9.46 -7.78
C GLY A 65 -9.33 -10.82 -7.82
N LEU A 66 -10.10 -11.17 -6.79
CA LEU A 66 -10.86 -12.41 -6.78
C LEU A 66 -11.86 -12.49 -7.93
N LEU A 67 -12.55 -11.41 -8.25
CA LEU A 67 -13.48 -11.37 -9.38
C LEU A 67 -12.82 -11.73 -10.72
N ASN A 68 -11.54 -11.36 -10.88
CA ASN A 68 -10.78 -11.65 -12.09
C ASN A 68 -10.23 -13.09 -12.13
N TRP A 69 -9.89 -13.66 -10.96
CA TRP A 69 -9.10 -14.89 -10.87
C TRP A 69 -9.81 -16.07 -10.21
N LYS A 70 -11.07 -15.93 -9.76
CA LYS A 70 -11.79 -16.97 -9.01
C LYS A 70 -11.89 -18.30 -9.73
N ASP A 71 -11.99 -18.31 -11.06
CA ASP A 71 -12.11 -19.52 -11.87
C ASP A 71 -10.79 -20.33 -11.91
N TYR A 72 -9.68 -19.73 -11.49
CA TYR A 72 -8.36 -20.35 -11.38
C TYR A 72 -8.01 -20.75 -9.94
N CYS A 73 -8.81 -20.32 -8.96
CA CYS A 73 -8.56 -20.59 -7.55
C CYS A 73 -9.07 -21.96 -7.15
N TYR A 74 -8.29 -22.68 -6.33
CA TYR A 74 -8.74 -23.89 -5.70
C TYR A 74 -9.61 -23.56 -4.48
N ASP A 75 -10.70 -24.31 -4.28
CA ASP A 75 -11.53 -24.18 -3.07
C ASP A 75 -10.79 -24.72 -1.85
N LEU A 76 -10.43 -23.84 -0.95
CA LEU A 76 -9.72 -24.12 0.30
C LEU A 76 -10.64 -24.52 1.44
N THR A 77 -11.97 -24.54 1.23
CA THR A 77 -12.97 -24.87 2.27
C THR A 77 -12.64 -26.22 2.93
N GLY A 78 -12.52 -26.20 4.26
CA GLY A 78 -12.14 -27.38 5.05
C GLY A 78 -10.68 -27.81 4.98
N SER A 79 -9.81 -27.01 4.34
CA SER A 79 -8.36 -27.27 4.33
C SER A 79 -7.73 -26.99 5.69
N ALA A 80 -6.60 -27.67 5.98
CA ALA A 80 -5.87 -27.46 7.22
C ALA A 80 -5.37 -26.02 7.39
N VAL A 81 -4.95 -25.38 6.30
CA VAL A 81 -4.46 -24.00 6.31
C VAL A 81 -5.53 -23.01 6.74
N LEU A 82 -6.81 -23.27 6.41
CA LEU A 82 -7.92 -22.44 6.86
C LEU A 82 -8.11 -22.48 8.37
N GLY A 83 -7.82 -23.62 8.99
CA GLY A 83 -7.88 -23.80 10.44
C GLY A 83 -6.84 -23.00 11.22
N GLU A 84 -5.80 -22.50 10.56
CA GLU A 84 -4.75 -21.68 11.16
C GLU A 84 -5.08 -20.17 11.13
N LEU A 85 -6.13 -19.75 10.41
CA LEU A 85 -6.53 -18.34 10.38
C LEU A 85 -7.05 -17.88 11.74
N THR A 86 -6.54 -16.76 12.20
CA THR A 86 -6.95 -16.13 13.48
C THR A 86 -8.19 -15.26 13.35
N ASN A 87 -8.60 -14.94 12.12
CA ASN A 87 -9.77 -14.12 11.84
C ASN A 87 -10.33 -14.50 10.45
N ASP A 88 -11.64 -14.74 10.38
CA ASP A 88 -12.35 -15.06 9.14
C ASP A 88 -12.29 -13.94 8.09
N ALA A 89 -12.05 -12.69 8.51
CA ALA A 89 -11.84 -11.57 7.59
C ALA A 89 -10.59 -11.71 6.72
N TYR A 90 -9.67 -12.62 7.06
CA TYR A 90 -8.48 -12.93 6.27
C TYR A 90 -8.72 -13.93 5.15
N ALA A 91 -9.95 -14.35 4.95
CA ALA A 91 -10.35 -15.23 3.86
C ALA A 91 -11.16 -14.47 2.80
N LEU A 92 -10.84 -14.69 1.53
CA LEU A 92 -11.65 -14.21 0.41
C LEU A 92 -12.59 -15.32 -0.04
N LYS A 93 -13.87 -15.01 -0.11
CA LYS A 93 -14.94 -15.96 -0.41
C LYS A 93 -15.74 -15.58 -1.65
N ASP A 94 -16.21 -16.61 -2.39
CA ASP A 94 -17.25 -16.49 -3.41
C ASP A 94 -18.38 -17.49 -3.03
N GLY A 95 -19.50 -16.98 -2.51
CA GLY A 95 -20.52 -17.81 -1.88
C GLY A 95 -19.97 -18.55 -0.67
N ASP A 96 -20.14 -19.88 -0.66
CA ASP A 96 -19.67 -20.76 0.42
C ASP A 96 -18.21 -21.21 0.25
N ALA A 97 -17.60 -20.97 -0.92
CA ALA A 97 -16.23 -21.37 -1.22
C ALA A 97 -15.22 -20.34 -0.69
N THR A 98 -14.15 -20.81 -0.07
CA THR A 98 -13.00 -19.99 0.29
C THR A 98 -11.91 -20.14 -0.77
N LEU A 99 -11.65 -19.09 -1.52
CA LEU A 99 -10.80 -19.13 -2.71
C LEU A 99 -9.41 -18.53 -2.49
N ALA A 100 -9.23 -17.73 -1.43
CA ALA A 100 -7.92 -17.23 -1.04
C ALA A 100 -7.86 -16.95 0.45
N ILE A 101 -6.64 -16.90 0.99
CA ILE A 101 -6.34 -16.51 2.37
C ILE A 101 -5.28 -15.41 2.37
N ALA A 102 -5.32 -14.53 3.37
CA ALA A 102 -4.32 -13.48 3.51
C ALA A 102 -2.93 -14.08 3.78
N MET A 103 -1.95 -13.67 3.00
CA MET A 103 -0.54 -13.93 3.27
C MET A 103 0.01 -12.93 4.28
N ALA A 104 -0.38 -11.67 4.15
CA ALA A 104 0.02 -10.57 5.03
C ALA A 104 -1.13 -9.58 5.18
N VAL A 105 -1.14 -8.85 6.30
CA VAL A 105 -2.02 -7.71 6.54
C VAL A 105 -1.16 -6.46 6.53
N GLU A 106 -1.53 -5.51 5.69
CA GLU A 106 -0.82 -4.26 5.53
C GLU A 106 -1.69 -3.09 5.91
N SER A 107 -1.07 -2.02 6.37
CA SER A 107 -1.71 -0.75 6.67
C SER A 107 -1.12 0.35 5.81
N TYR A 108 -1.89 1.38 5.59
CA TYR A 108 -1.45 2.61 4.92
C TYR A 108 -1.85 3.84 5.74
N GLY A 109 -1.13 4.94 5.50
CA GLY A 109 -1.35 6.18 6.22
C GLY A 109 -0.27 7.19 5.89
N LEU A 110 0.09 7.99 6.89
CA LEU A 110 1.20 8.92 6.81
C LEU A 110 2.38 8.36 7.60
N ILE A 111 3.47 8.12 6.91
CA ILE A 111 4.77 7.82 7.53
C ILE A 111 5.38 9.17 7.91
N VAL A 112 5.85 9.29 9.14
CA VAL A 112 6.30 10.57 9.71
C VAL A 112 7.78 10.54 10.00
N ASN A 113 8.54 11.49 9.45
CA ASN A 113 9.90 11.76 9.90
C ASN A 113 9.84 12.58 11.19
N LYS A 114 9.97 11.90 12.34
CA LYS A 114 9.87 12.53 13.67
C LYS A 114 10.94 13.57 13.92
N THR A 115 12.13 13.39 13.35
CA THR A 115 13.23 14.36 13.48
C THR A 115 12.86 15.69 12.82
N LEU A 116 12.39 15.67 11.57
CA LEU A 116 11.97 16.90 10.87
C LEU A 116 10.71 17.52 11.50
N LEU A 117 9.78 16.68 11.98
CA LEU A 117 8.62 17.17 12.70
C LEU A 117 9.02 17.94 13.97
N ALA A 118 9.96 17.39 14.75
CA ALA A 118 10.51 18.05 15.93
C ALA A 118 11.28 19.33 15.60
N GLU A 119 12.04 19.35 14.49
CA GLU A 119 12.71 20.57 14.00
C GLU A 119 11.70 21.66 13.61
N ALA A 120 10.53 21.27 13.10
CA ALA A 120 9.45 22.21 12.84
C ALA A 120 8.73 22.67 14.14
N GLY A 121 9.02 22.05 15.28
CA GLY A 121 8.48 22.42 16.59
C GLY A 121 7.21 21.66 16.99
N TYR A 122 6.96 20.48 16.39
CA TYR A 122 5.78 19.67 16.64
C TYR A 122 6.14 18.25 17.08
N THR A 123 5.16 17.54 17.63
CA THR A 123 5.21 16.10 17.93
C THR A 123 4.05 15.37 17.28
N VAL A 124 4.17 14.03 17.13
CA VAL A 124 3.11 13.21 16.55
C VAL A 124 1.85 13.26 17.40
N GLU A 125 2.00 13.33 18.73
CA GLU A 125 0.91 13.36 19.71
C GLU A 125 0.05 14.62 19.61
N GLU A 126 0.55 15.69 19.03
CA GLU A 126 -0.20 16.93 18.80
C GLU A 126 -1.10 16.86 17.57
N ILE A 127 -0.93 15.84 16.70
CA ILE A 127 -1.73 15.68 15.48
C ILE A 127 -2.82 14.64 15.74
N GLN A 128 -3.97 15.10 16.21
CA GLN A 128 -5.09 14.26 16.64
C GLN A 128 -6.30 14.32 15.69
N SER A 129 -6.28 15.29 14.77
CA SER A 129 -7.38 15.55 13.83
C SER A 129 -6.85 15.99 12.47
N PHE A 130 -7.74 16.03 11.49
CA PHE A 130 -7.41 16.59 10.17
C PHE A 130 -7.04 18.08 10.27
N GLU A 131 -7.70 18.83 11.13
CA GLU A 131 -7.44 20.24 11.40
C GLU A 131 -6.05 20.45 11.99
N ASP A 132 -5.60 19.59 12.90
CA ASP A 132 -4.24 19.64 13.45
C ASP A 132 -3.20 19.36 12.36
N LEU A 133 -3.40 18.28 11.58
CA LEU A 133 -2.53 17.94 10.46
C LEU A 133 -2.43 19.07 9.46
N LYS A 134 -3.57 19.69 9.13
CA LYS A 134 -3.63 20.82 8.21
C LYS A 134 -2.87 22.03 8.75
N ALA A 135 -3.07 22.38 10.03
CA ALA A 135 -2.38 23.49 10.67
C ALA A 135 -0.86 23.30 10.67
N VAL A 136 -0.39 22.09 11.00
CA VAL A 136 1.03 21.73 10.98
C VAL A 136 1.59 21.81 9.55
N ALA A 137 0.88 21.24 8.57
CA ALA A 137 1.32 21.26 7.17
C ALA A 137 1.40 22.67 6.58
N GLU A 138 0.42 23.51 6.87
CA GLU A 138 0.38 24.92 6.42
C GLU A 138 1.49 25.74 7.08
N ASP A 139 1.78 25.53 8.37
CA ASP A 139 2.88 26.23 9.07
C ASP A 139 4.24 25.81 8.51
N ILE A 140 4.49 24.51 8.32
CA ILE A 140 5.73 24.00 7.70
C ILE A 140 5.89 24.61 6.30
N THR A 141 4.83 24.61 5.51
CA THR A 141 4.86 25.21 4.15
C THR A 141 5.16 26.70 4.18
N ALA A 142 4.60 27.45 5.13
CA ALA A 142 4.87 28.87 5.28
C ALA A 142 6.34 29.15 5.66
N ARG A 143 6.99 28.23 6.36
CA ARG A 143 8.38 28.32 6.81
C ARG A 143 9.36 27.46 6.00
N LYS A 144 8.94 26.89 4.86
CA LYS A 144 9.76 25.92 4.11
C LYS A 144 11.15 26.44 3.72
N ASP A 145 11.28 27.73 3.41
CA ASP A 145 12.58 28.33 3.07
C ASP A 145 13.49 28.47 4.28
N GLU A 146 12.96 28.60 5.50
CA GLU A 146 13.68 28.62 6.76
C GLU A 146 14.06 27.19 7.20
N LEU A 147 13.10 26.27 7.12
CA LEU A 147 13.26 24.89 7.56
C LEU A 147 14.08 24.03 6.58
N GLY A 148 14.03 24.33 5.30
CA GLY A 148 14.73 23.58 4.26
C GLY A 148 13.97 22.32 3.79
N PHE A 149 12.75 22.10 4.26
CA PHE A 149 11.89 20.97 3.87
C PHE A 149 10.41 21.37 3.77
N SER A 150 9.61 20.53 3.16
CA SER A 150 8.17 20.69 2.98
C SER A 150 7.37 19.81 3.95
N ALA A 151 6.05 20.02 4.03
CA ALA A 151 5.20 19.17 4.85
C ALA A 151 5.07 17.77 4.24
N PHE A 152 4.67 17.65 2.99
CA PHE A 152 4.49 16.36 2.33
C PHE A 152 5.54 16.13 1.23
N SER A 153 6.02 14.90 1.10
CA SER A 153 6.59 14.46 -0.17
C SER A 153 5.52 14.52 -1.26
N SER A 154 5.92 14.53 -2.52
CA SER A 154 4.96 14.42 -3.62
C SER A 154 4.11 13.16 -3.46
N ALA A 155 2.85 13.21 -3.88
CA ALA A 155 1.91 12.12 -3.60
C ALA A 155 2.01 10.94 -4.58
N GLY A 156 3.02 10.93 -5.49
CA GLY A 156 3.10 9.90 -6.52
C GLY A 156 1.83 9.87 -7.37
N MET A 157 1.45 11.00 -7.96
CA MET A 157 0.16 11.15 -8.67
C MET A 157 0.25 10.86 -10.17
N ASP A 158 1.35 10.34 -10.67
CA ASP A 158 1.46 9.87 -12.05
C ASP A 158 0.58 8.62 -12.29
N GLY A 159 0.32 8.29 -13.56
CA GLY A 159 -0.56 7.19 -13.93
C GLY A 159 -0.17 5.80 -13.40
N SER A 160 1.08 5.59 -13.01
CA SER A 160 1.57 4.33 -12.43
C SER A 160 1.45 4.25 -10.91
N SER A 161 1.38 5.39 -10.22
CA SER A 161 1.52 5.49 -8.76
C SER A 161 0.30 6.09 -8.06
N ASN A 162 -0.61 6.74 -8.79
CA ASN A 162 -1.73 7.52 -8.25
C ASN A 162 -2.72 6.73 -7.38
N TRP A 163 -2.73 5.41 -7.48
CA TRP A 163 -3.56 4.55 -6.63
C TRP A 163 -3.27 4.77 -5.14
N ARG A 164 -2.03 5.11 -4.77
CA ARG A 164 -1.66 5.41 -3.38
C ARG A 164 -2.46 6.58 -2.84
N TYR A 165 -2.58 7.63 -3.62
CA TYR A 165 -3.39 8.78 -3.25
C TYR A 165 -4.89 8.50 -3.38
N GLN A 166 -5.33 7.99 -4.53
CA GLN A 166 -6.75 7.83 -4.86
C GLN A 166 -7.45 6.81 -3.96
N THR A 167 -6.81 5.67 -3.69
CA THR A 167 -7.43 4.59 -2.92
C THR A 167 -7.14 4.65 -1.42
N HIS A 168 -6.11 5.35 -0.99
CA HIS A 168 -5.76 5.40 0.43
C HIS A 168 -6.31 6.65 1.12
N LEU A 169 -6.14 7.82 0.51
CA LEU A 169 -6.58 9.09 1.11
C LEU A 169 -7.91 9.55 0.57
N ALA A 170 -8.01 9.68 -0.74
CA ALA A 170 -9.22 10.18 -1.39
C ALA A 170 -10.40 9.21 -1.27
N ASN A 171 -10.16 7.97 -0.90
CA ASN A 171 -11.21 6.99 -0.64
C ASN A 171 -11.91 7.18 0.72
N LEU A 172 -11.31 7.85 1.69
CA LEU A 172 -11.91 8.06 3.02
C LEU A 172 -13.31 8.68 2.97
N PRO A 173 -13.58 9.76 2.20
CA PRO A 173 -14.92 10.30 2.08
C PRO A 173 -15.95 9.32 1.52
N ILE A 174 -15.53 8.42 0.62
CA ILE A 174 -16.38 7.36 0.06
C ILE A 174 -16.67 6.30 1.13
N TYR A 175 -15.65 5.91 1.89
CA TYR A 175 -15.80 4.98 3.00
C TYR A 175 -16.83 5.47 4.02
N PHE A 176 -16.77 6.73 4.44
CA PHE A 176 -17.73 7.29 5.38
C PHE A 176 -19.15 7.40 4.79
N GLU A 177 -19.27 7.67 3.49
CA GLU A 177 -20.58 7.62 2.83
C GLU A 177 -21.18 6.20 2.87
N TYR A 178 -20.34 5.16 2.69
CA TYR A 178 -20.78 3.75 2.79
C TYR A 178 -21.19 3.37 4.22
N GLU A 179 -20.40 3.79 5.23
CA GLU A 179 -20.71 3.55 6.64
C GLU A 179 -22.06 4.17 7.03
N ASP A 180 -22.30 5.42 6.65
CA ASP A 180 -23.56 6.11 6.95
C ASP A 180 -24.78 5.44 6.33
N LYS A 181 -24.59 4.81 5.18
CA LYS A 181 -25.66 4.10 4.46
C LYS A 181 -25.77 2.62 4.83
N GLY A 182 -24.81 2.08 5.55
CA GLY A 182 -24.74 0.65 5.85
C GLY A 182 -24.61 -0.22 4.60
N ILE A 183 -23.85 0.24 3.58
CA ILE A 183 -23.64 -0.47 2.32
C ILE A 183 -22.17 -0.83 2.15
N THR A 184 -21.88 -1.82 1.31
CA THR A 184 -20.52 -2.25 0.97
C THR A 184 -20.17 -2.03 -0.51
N SER A 185 -21.16 -1.68 -1.33
CA SER A 185 -20.97 -1.37 -2.76
C SER A 185 -22.11 -0.50 -3.26
N THR A 186 -21.86 0.23 -4.34
CA THR A 186 -22.87 1.01 -5.07
C THR A 186 -22.43 1.22 -6.52
N ASP A 187 -23.39 1.38 -7.42
CA ASP A 187 -23.10 1.74 -8.82
C ASP A 187 -22.68 3.21 -8.97
N ALA A 188 -23.04 4.06 -8.00
CA ALA A 188 -22.66 5.47 -7.97
C ALA A 188 -22.68 6.02 -6.55
N ILE A 189 -21.64 6.78 -6.20
CA ILE A 189 -21.58 7.56 -4.96
C ILE A 189 -22.50 8.79 -5.05
N GLU A 190 -23.02 9.26 -3.92
CA GLU A 190 -23.84 10.48 -3.85
C GLU A 190 -23.00 11.75 -3.67
N GLY A 191 -21.75 11.61 -3.23
CA GLY A 191 -20.86 12.73 -2.97
C GLY A 191 -21.18 13.45 -1.66
N THR A 192 -21.70 12.75 -0.67
CA THR A 192 -22.07 13.31 0.65
C THR A 192 -20.89 14.07 1.28
N TYR A 193 -19.67 13.57 1.11
CA TYR A 193 -18.44 14.11 1.69
C TYR A 193 -17.52 14.79 0.66
N LEU A 194 -18.08 15.42 -0.37
CA LEU A 194 -17.32 16.08 -1.43
C LEU A 194 -16.38 17.18 -0.92
N ASP A 195 -16.82 17.94 0.09
CA ASP A 195 -16.00 19.00 0.70
C ASP A 195 -14.79 18.42 1.45
N ASN A 196 -14.94 17.27 2.10
CA ASN A 196 -13.83 16.55 2.73
C ASN A 196 -12.85 16.02 1.67
N TYR A 197 -13.36 15.49 0.56
CA TYR A 197 -12.55 15.07 -0.56
C TYR A 197 -11.71 16.24 -1.10
N LYS A 198 -12.33 17.39 -1.32
CA LYS A 198 -11.63 18.61 -1.73
C LYS A 198 -10.58 19.04 -0.70
N ALA A 199 -10.89 18.97 0.59
CA ALA A 199 -9.95 19.34 1.64
C ALA A 199 -8.70 18.46 1.66
N ILE A 200 -8.85 17.15 1.43
CA ILE A 200 -7.70 16.21 1.32
C ILE A 200 -6.84 16.59 0.10
N PHE A 201 -7.45 16.85 -1.05
CA PHE A 201 -6.71 17.29 -2.25
C PHE A 201 -5.98 18.60 -2.02
N ASP A 202 -6.65 19.60 -1.48
CA ASP A 202 -6.05 20.91 -1.20
C ASP A 202 -4.87 20.79 -0.23
N LEU A 203 -4.98 19.94 0.79
CA LEU A 203 -3.91 19.70 1.75
C LEU A 203 -2.63 19.24 1.07
N TYR A 204 -2.72 18.23 0.21
CA TYR A 204 -1.55 17.68 -0.49
C TYR A 204 -1.04 18.59 -1.60
N ILE A 205 -1.94 19.11 -2.43
CA ILE A 205 -1.58 19.95 -3.57
C ILE A 205 -0.80 21.20 -3.12
N ASN A 206 -1.20 21.79 -2.00
CA ASN A 206 -0.64 23.05 -1.56
C ASN A 206 0.57 22.92 -0.63
N ASN A 207 0.83 21.72 -0.08
CA ASN A 207 1.85 21.52 0.96
C ASN A 207 2.91 20.45 0.59
N SER A 208 3.02 20.13 -0.68
CA SER A 208 4.02 19.18 -1.21
C SER A 208 5.38 19.82 -1.47
N THR A 209 6.38 18.97 -1.68
CA THR A 209 7.74 19.31 -2.12
C THR A 209 7.76 20.02 -3.47
N CYS A 210 6.80 19.77 -4.35
CA CYS A 210 6.75 20.33 -5.69
C CYS A 210 5.52 21.23 -5.93
N GLU A 211 5.61 22.07 -6.95
CA GLU A 211 4.49 22.91 -7.38
C GLU A 211 3.29 22.06 -7.85
N PRO A 212 2.05 22.49 -7.62
CA PRO A 212 0.83 21.74 -7.96
C PRO A 212 0.78 21.21 -9.40
N ALA A 213 1.26 22.01 -10.37
CA ALA A 213 1.27 21.62 -11.78
C ALA A 213 2.20 20.43 -12.11
N VAL A 214 3.15 20.11 -11.22
CA VAL A 214 4.14 19.05 -11.42
C VAL A 214 3.69 17.73 -10.77
N LEU A 215 2.78 17.76 -9.80
CA LEU A 215 2.34 16.58 -9.04
C LEU A 215 1.89 15.42 -9.93
N ALA A 216 1.19 15.69 -11.03
CA ALA A 216 0.70 14.66 -11.95
C ALA A 216 1.81 13.90 -12.69
N SER A 217 3.06 14.37 -12.65
CA SER A 217 4.23 13.69 -13.21
C SER A 217 5.12 13.01 -12.17
N LYS A 218 4.82 13.18 -10.88
CA LYS A 218 5.60 12.61 -9.79
C LYS A 218 5.23 11.14 -9.57
N THR A 219 6.24 10.28 -9.64
CA THR A 219 6.11 8.85 -9.40
C THR A 219 6.14 8.51 -7.90
N GLY A 220 5.76 7.27 -7.55
CA GLY A 220 5.94 6.77 -6.18
C GLY A 220 7.41 6.76 -5.74
N ASP A 221 8.34 6.50 -6.67
CA ASP A 221 9.77 6.53 -6.40
C ASP A 221 10.28 7.96 -6.17
N ASP A 222 9.78 8.95 -6.90
CA ASP A 222 10.08 10.36 -6.61
C ASP A 222 9.67 10.71 -5.19
N SER A 223 8.44 10.38 -4.80
CA SER A 223 7.90 10.63 -3.46
C SER A 223 8.72 9.96 -2.35
N ARG A 224 9.11 8.69 -2.54
CA ARG A 224 9.99 7.97 -1.62
C ARG A 224 11.36 8.63 -1.51
N ASN A 225 11.98 8.97 -2.64
CA ASN A 225 13.32 9.57 -2.66
C ASN A 225 13.35 10.95 -2.00
N GLU A 226 12.33 11.77 -2.18
CA GLU A 226 12.15 13.04 -1.49
C GLU A 226 12.12 12.85 0.05
N PHE A 227 11.35 11.86 0.52
CA PHE A 227 11.29 11.53 1.94
C PHE A 227 12.61 10.99 2.48
N LEU A 228 13.26 10.08 1.76
CA LEU A 228 14.61 9.55 2.10
C LEU A 228 15.69 10.63 2.11
N ALA A 229 15.55 11.66 1.28
CA ALA A 229 16.47 12.80 1.25
C ALA A 229 16.22 13.80 2.39
N GLY A 230 15.17 13.64 3.18
CA GLY A 230 14.80 14.58 4.25
C GLY A 230 14.16 15.86 3.70
N GLU A 231 13.52 15.80 2.54
CA GLU A 231 12.86 16.96 1.92
C GLU A 231 11.41 17.14 2.39
N ALA A 232 10.87 16.18 3.15
CA ALA A 232 9.49 16.21 3.65
C ALA A 232 9.33 15.54 5.00
N VAL A 233 8.38 16.04 5.79
CA VAL A 233 8.00 15.49 7.10
C VAL A 233 7.10 14.27 6.96
N PHE A 234 6.11 14.33 6.05
CA PHE A 234 5.10 13.30 5.87
C PHE A 234 5.22 12.63 4.51
N PHE A 235 5.13 11.30 4.51
CA PHE A 235 5.12 10.45 3.33
C PHE A 235 3.87 9.56 3.34
N GLN A 236 2.97 9.79 2.40
CA GLN A 236 1.79 8.95 2.25
C GLN A 236 2.14 7.65 1.54
N ASN A 237 2.13 6.56 2.27
CA ASN A 237 2.37 5.22 1.74
C ASN A 237 1.89 4.16 2.74
N GLY A 238 2.40 2.94 2.68
CA GLY A 238 2.00 1.85 3.55
C GLY A 238 3.16 1.10 4.18
N SER A 239 2.81 0.13 5.03
CA SER A 239 3.76 -0.70 5.79
C SER A 239 4.74 -1.48 4.91
N TRP A 240 4.44 -1.68 3.63
CA TRP A 240 5.36 -2.27 2.64
C TRP A 240 6.61 -1.43 2.37
N GLU A 241 6.60 -0.14 2.72
CA GLU A 241 7.78 0.73 2.57
C GLU A 241 8.82 0.54 3.68
N TYR A 242 8.50 -0.18 4.74
CA TYR A 242 9.38 -0.36 5.90
C TYR A 242 10.80 -0.78 5.51
N SER A 243 10.94 -1.82 4.68
CA SER A 243 12.26 -2.30 4.25
C SER A 243 13.04 -1.28 3.42
N ASN A 244 12.34 -0.44 2.62
CA ASN A 244 12.98 0.61 1.85
C ASN A 244 13.46 1.78 2.72
N LEU A 245 12.78 2.03 3.83
CA LEU A 245 13.09 3.16 4.72
C LEU A 245 14.09 2.78 5.81
N VAL A 246 13.85 1.66 6.50
CA VAL A 246 14.66 1.19 7.64
C VAL A 246 15.75 0.22 7.19
N GLY A 247 15.44 -0.74 6.31
CA GLY A 247 16.37 -1.79 5.88
C GLY A 247 17.59 -1.28 5.12
N GLU A 248 17.46 -0.18 4.40
CA GLU A 248 18.57 0.47 3.69
C GLU A 248 19.40 1.43 4.57
N GLY A 249 19.11 1.50 5.87
CA GLY A 249 19.89 2.24 6.86
C GLY A 249 19.73 3.76 6.82
N LYS A 250 18.64 4.25 6.25
CA LYS A 250 18.31 5.69 6.23
C LYS A 250 17.61 6.12 7.52
N PHE A 251 16.70 5.28 8.01
CA PHE A 251 15.95 5.52 9.24
C PHE A 251 16.09 4.34 10.19
N THR A 252 15.85 4.58 11.45
CA THR A 252 15.61 3.58 12.49
C THR A 252 14.13 3.58 12.88
N ASP A 253 13.68 2.60 13.65
CA ASP A 253 12.30 2.57 14.19
C ASP A 253 11.96 3.79 15.06
N ASP A 254 12.97 4.40 15.65
CA ASP A 254 12.79 5.60 16.48
C ASP A 254 12.59 6.88 15.66
N ASP A 255 13.03 6.88 14.40
CA ASP A 255 12.96 8.05 13.50
C ASP A 255 11.59 8.20 12.80
N LEU A 256 10.80 7.10 12.75
CA LEU A 256 9.54 7.04 12.01
C LEU A 256 8.33 6.81 12.92
#